data_0ab9512ef866ea36fefec4092a2750a6
#
_entry.id   0ab9512ef866ea36fefec4092a2750a6
#
_cell.length_a   1.000
_cell.length_b   1.000
_cell.length_c   1.000
_cell.angle_alpha   90.00
_cell.angle_beta   90.00
_cell.angle_gamma   90.00
#
_symmetry.space_group_name_H-M   'P 1'
#
loop_
_entity.id
_entity.type
_entity.pdbx_description
1 polymer ?
#
loop_
_entity_poly.entity_id
_entity_poly.type
_entity_poly.pdbx_seq_one_letter_code
_entity_poly.pdbx_strand_id
1 'polypeptide(L)'
;VYNVKYTISPDNTVEQNRFVGISDFKTCMKWHGEVEFMWNENLYSITPRSNGKISISMAYREDTEKLCDTSDEVLEYMVGSDRLRDVITQVTVLDRSI
;
A
#
# COMPACT_ATOMS: atom_id res chain seq x y z
N VAL A 1 -23.21 2.24 7.26
CA VAL A 1 -23.34 0.87 6.87
C VAL A 1 -22.01 0.32 6.38
N TYR A 2 -21.81 -0.90 6.61
CA TYR A 2 -20.56 -1.53 6.29
C TYR A 2 -20.40 -1.74 4.79
N ASN A 3 -19.23 -1.42 4.31
CA ASN A 3 -18.94 -1.53 2.88
C ASN A 3 -18.27 -2.87 2.59
N VAL A 4 -18.99 -3.76 1.91
CA VAL A 4 -18.54 -5.14 1.69
C VAL A 4 -17.45 -5.26 0.64
N LYS A 5 -17.08 -4.19 -0.04
CA LYS A 5 -16.00 -4.27 -1.02
C LYS A 5 -14.64 -4.50 -0.37
N TYR A 6 -14.50 -4.21 0.90
CA TYR A 6 -13.25 -4.41 1.60
C TYR A 6 -13.04 -5.87 1.89
N THR A 7 -11.81 -6.31 1.72
CA THR A 7 -11.44 -7.71 1.96
C THR A 7 -11.11 -7.98 3.41
N ILE A 8 -10.83 -6.94 4.18
CA ILE A 8 -10.51 -7.09 5.59
C ILE A 8 -11.76 -7.35 6.38
N SER A 9 -11.59 -8.01 7.53
CA SER A 9 -12.70 -8.32 8.42
C SER A 9 -13.42 -7.04 8.85
N PRO A 10 -14.75 -7.08 9.01
CA PRO A 10 -15.47 -5.94 9.56
C PRO A 10 -14.95 -5.51 10.93
N ASP A 11 -14.31 -6.40 11.66
CA ASP A 11 -13.77 -6.09 12.98
C ASP A 11 -12.43 -5.38 12.90
N ASN A 12 -11.79 -5.36 11.71
CA ASN A 12 -10.50 -4.71 11.59
C ASN A 12 -10.66 -3.20 11.56
N THR A 13 -9.76 -2.53 12.26
CA THR A 13 -9.67 -1.08 12.23
C THR A 13 -8.49 -0.67 11.36
N VAL A 14 -8.41 0.62 11.07
CA VAL A 14 -7.24 1.16 10.36
C VAL A 14 -5.96 0.80 11.12
N GLU A 15 -6.00 0.85 12.45
CA GLU A 15 -4.84 0.51 13.25
C GLU A 15 -4.42 -0.94 13.06
N GLN A 16 -5.39 -1.84 12.93
CA GLN A 16 -5.10 -3.27 12.74
C GLN A 16 -4.53 -3.55 11.35
N ASN A 17 -4.80 -2.68 10.38
CA ASN A 17 -4.26 -2.83 9.03
C ASN A 17 -2.82 -2.33 8.93
N ARG A 18 -2.37 -1.55 9.88
CA ARG A 18 -1.05 -0.94 9.82
C ARG A 18 0.03 -2.01 9.68
N PHE A 19 1.02 -1.72 8.83
CA PHE A 19 2.16 -2.60 8.70
C PHE A 19 3.03 -2.49 9.94
N VAL A 20 3.37 -3.64 10.52
CA VAL A 20 4.16 -3.65 11.75
C VAL A 20 5.65 -3.52 11.47
N GLY A 21 6.05 -3.65 10.22
CA GLY A 21 7.45 -3.51 9.82
C GLY A 21 7.61 -3.73 8.34
N ILE A 22 8.84 -3.58 7.87
CA ILE A 22 9.14 -3.79 6.45
C ILE A 22 8.85 -5.24 6.04
N SER A 23 9.12 -6.21 6.91
CA SER A 23 8.89 -7.61 6.56
C SER A 23 7.40 -7.91 6.39
N ASP A 24 6.53 -7.27 7.18
CA ASP A 24 5.09 -7.40 7.02
C ASP A 24 4.66 -6.87 5.65
N PHE A 25 5.20 -5.72 5.28
CA PHE A 25 4.91 -5.14 3.96
C PHE A 25 5.38 -6.06 2.84
N LYS A 26 6.59 -6.60 2.96
CA LYS A 26 7.12 -7.49 1.93
C LYS A 26 6.30 -8.77 1.81
N THR A 27 5.79 -9.28 2.92
CA THR A 27 4.92 -10.45 2.91
C THR A 27 3.62 -10.13 2.16
N CYS A 28 3.06 -8.95 2.40
CA CYS A 28 1.86 -8.51 1.69
C CYS A 28 2.11 -8.47 0.18
N MET A 29 3.25 -7.91 -0.23
CA MET A 29 3.60 -7.83 -1.65
C MET A 29 3.84 -9.22 -2.24
N LYS A 30 4.46 -10.13 -1.48
CA LYS A 30 4.72 -11.48 -1.94
C LYS A 30 3.43 -12.22 -2.30
N TRP A 31 2.36 -11.96 -1.55
CA TRP A 31 1.08 -12.62 -1.78
C TRP A 31 0.15 -11.77 -2.64
N HIS A 32 0.70 -10.80 -3.38
CA HIS A 32 -0.03 -9.96 -4.34
C HIS A 32 -1.13 -9.15 -3.68
N GLY A 33 -0.86 -8.65 -2.48
CA GLY A 33 -1.83 -7.82 -1.77
C GLY A 33 -2.03 -6.47 -2.44
N GLU A 34 -3.28 -5.97 -2.39
CA GLU A 34 -3.60 -4.62 -2.80
C GLU A 34 -3.68 -3.77 -1.55
N VAL A 35 -3.15 -2.55 -1.65
CA VAL A 35 -3.08 -1.67 -0.50
C VAL A 35 -3.50 -0.27 -0.88
N GLU A 36 -4.34 0.35 -0.05
CA GLU A 36 -4.61 1.78 -0.12
C GLU A 36 -4.19 2.39 1.19
N PHE A 37 -3.42 3.45 1.12
CA PHE A 37 -2.94 4.10 2.34
C PHE A 37 -2.88 5.61 2.16
N MET A 38 -2.90 6.32 3.29
CA MET A 38 -2.75 7.76 3.29
C MET A 38 -1.48 8.16 4.01
N TRP A 39 -0.83 9.17 3.47
CA TRP A 39 0.31 9.81 4.11
C TRP A 39 0.27 11.30 3.79
N ASN A 40 0.30 12.12 4.85
CA ASN A 40 0.26 13.58 4.72
C ASN A 40 -0.90 14.04 3.84
N GLU A 41 -2.10 13.48 4.11
CA GLU A 41 -3.35 13.86 3.44
C GLU A 41 -3.43 13.45 1.98
N ASN A 42 -2.47 12.66 1.49
CA ASN A 42 -2.52 12.14 0.13
C ASN A 42 -2.82 10.65 0.18
N LEU A 43 -3.63 10.21 -0.78
CA LEU A 43 -4.02 8.81 -0.89
C LEU A 43 -3.16 8.13 -1.94
N TYR A 44 -2.65 6.95 -1.61
CA TYR A 44 -1.81 6.16 -2.50
C TYR A 44 -2.39 4.76 -2.66
N SER A 45 -2.07 4.13 -3.79
CA SER A 45 -2.58 2.82 -4.11
C SER A 45 -1.46 1.93 -4.62
N ILE A 46 -1.42 0.71 -4.13
CA ILE A 46 -0.47 -0.31 -4.59
C ILE A 46 -1.28 -1.47 -5.15
N THR A 47 -1.01 -1.87 -6.38
CA THR A 47 -1.79 -2.88 -7.07
C THR A 47 -0.87 -3.85 -7.80
N PRO A 48 -1.05 -5.17 -7.63
CA PRO A 48 -0.28 -6.14 -8.42
C PRO A 48 -0.73 -6.11 -9.87
N ARG A 49 0.20 -6.35 -10.78
CA ARG A 49 -0.07 -6.41 -12.21
C ARG A 49 0.11 -7.83 -12.71
N SER A 50 -0.56 -8.13 -13.82
CA SER A 50 -0.54 -9.49 -14.38
C SER A 50 0.83 -9.93 -14.87
N ASN A 51 1.73 -9.00 -15.13
CA ASN A 51 3.08 -9.30 -15.61
C ASN A 51 4.09 -9.49 -14.48
N GLY A 52 3.60 -9.62 -13.25
CA GLY A 52 4.48 -9.79 -12.09
C GLY A 52 5.01 -8.50 -11.51
N LYS A 53 4.65 -7.38 -12.10
CA LYS A 53 5.08 -6.08 -11.60
C LYS A 53 4.13 -5.57 -10.54
N ILE A 54 4.60 -4.59 -9.77
CA ILE A 54 3.81 -3.95 -8.72
C ILE A 54 3.67 -2.48 -9.08
N SER A 55 2.43 -2.00 -9.15
CA SER A 55 2.15 -0.61 -9.45
C SER A 55 1.94 0.16 -8.16
N ILE A 56 2.60 1.31 -8.03
CA ILE A 56 2.33 2.23 -6.93
C ILE A 56 2.14 3.63 -7.52
N SER A 57 1.12 4.32 -7.04
CA SER A 57 0.79 5.65 -7.55
C SER A 57 0.02 6.42 -6.50
N MET A 58 -0.01 7.74 -6.66
CA MET A 58 -0.97 8.58 -5.95
C MET A 58 -2.34 8.32 -6.59
N ALA A 59 -3.35 8.12 -5.78
CA ALA A 59 -4.68 7.79 -6.26
C ALA A 59 -5.19 8.89 -7.19
N TYR A 60 -5.82 8.48 -8.28
CA TYR A 60 -6.38 9.37 -9.29
C TYR A 60 -5.34 10.22 -10.01
N ARG A 61 -4.06 9.86 -9.90
CA ARG A 61 -2.96 10.56 -10.56
C ARG A 61 -2.08 9.54 -11.27
N GLU A 62 -2.49 9.14 -12.47
CA GLU A 62 -1.75 8.12 -13.23
C GLU A 62 -0.34 8.57 -13.60
N ASP A 63 -0.15 9.87 -13.71
CA ASP A 63 1.17 10.42 -14.01
C ASP A 63 2.19 10.16 -12.89
N THR A 64 1.72 9.72 -11.72
CA THR A 64 2.61 9.42 -10.59
C THR A 64 2.93 7.94 -10.50
N GLU A 65 2.39 7.11 -11.38
CA GLU A 65 2.57 5.66 -11.31
C GLU A 65 4.01 5.25 -11.56
N LYS A 66 4.48 4.30 -10.74
CA LYS A 66 5.75 3.63 -10.96
C LYS A 66 5.49 2.13 -10.96
N LEU A 67 5.99 1.45 -11.98
CA LEU A 67 5.92 0.00 -12.06
C LEU A 67 7.23 -0.55 -11.50
N CYS A 68 7.12 -1.40 -10.49
CA CYS A 68 8.26 -1.93 -9.76
C CYS A 68 8.36 -3.44 -9.97
N ASP A 69 9.58 -3.95 -10.01
CA ASP A 69 9.81 -5.39 -10.13
C ASP A 69 9.81 -6.10 -8.78
N THR A 70 10.12 -5.38 -7.71
CA THR A 70 10.26 -5.98 -6.39
C THR A 70 9.62 -5.09 -5.33
N SER A 71 9.35 -5.67 -4.17
CA SER A 71 8.85 -4.91 -3.04
C SER A 71 9.87 -3.89 -2.55
N ASP A 72 11.17 -4.19 -2.70
CA ASP A 72 12.20 -3.22 -2.32
C ASP A 72 12.11 -1.95 -3.17
N GLU A 73 11.81 -2.10 -4.46
CA GLU A 73 11.63 -0.94 -5.32
C GLU A 73 10.41 -0.13 -4.92
N VAL A 74 9.33 -0.81 -4.52
CA VAL A 74 8.13 -0.11 -4.03
C VAL A 74 8.49 0.72 -2.80
N LEU A 75 9.31 0.18 -1.92
CA LEU A 75 9.72 0.87 -0.70
C LEU A 75 10.59 2.10 -0.96
N GLU A 76 11.16 2.22 -2.15
CA GLU A 76 11.93 3.41 -2.53
C GLU A 76 11.06 4.52 -3.09
N TYR A 77 9.79 4.25 -3.33
CA TYR A 77 8.88 5.25 -3.90
C TYR A 77 8.74 6.44 -2.94
N MET A 78 8.72 7.64 -3.52
CA MET A 78 8.59 8.86 -2.71
C MET A 78 7.12 9.18 -2.48
N VAL A 79 6.74 9.26 -1.22
CA VAL A 79 5.40 9.68 -0.83
C VAL A 79 5.53 11.10 -0.29
N GLY A 80 5.49 12.05 -1.21
CA GLY A 80 5.82 13.43 -0.89
C GLY A 80 7.33 13.55 -0.75
N SER A 81 7.79 14.07 0.36
CA SER A 81 9.22 14.23 0.62
C SER A 81 9.82 13.05 1.37
N ASP A 82 9.02 12.01 1.67
CA ASP A 82 9.49 10.86 2.43
C ASP A 82 9.56 9.64 1.56
N ARG A 83 10.56 8.78 1.81
CA ARG A 83 10.65 7.49 1.17
C ARG A 83 9.67 6.55 1.87
N LEU A 84 8.94 5.74 1.09
CA LEU A 84 7.95 4.86 1.69
C LEU A 84 8.56 3.97 2.78
N ARG A 85 9.78 3.46 2.57
CA ARG A 85 10.41 2.59 3.56
C ARG A 85 10.59 3.28 4.91
N ASP A 86 10.74 4.59 4.91
CA ASP A 86 10.99 5.32 6.15
C ASP A 86 9.72 5.56 6.95
N VAL A 87 8.56 5.45 6.29
CA VAL A 87 7.27 5.75 6.94
C VAL A 87 6.28 4.60 6.87
N ILE A 88 6.71 3.43 6.40
CA ILE A 88 5.79 2.32 6.12
C ILE A 88 5.01 1.88 7.36
N THR A 89 5.57 2.02 8.54
CA THR A 89 4.88 1.64 9.77
C THR A 89 4.02 2.79 10.32
N GLN A 90 4.08 3.95 9.69
CA GLN A 90 3.37 5.14 10.16
C GLN A 90 2.21 5.52 9.26
N VAL A 91 2.21 5.07 8.01
CA VAL A 91 1.13 5.42 7.08
C VAL A 91 -0.18 4.82 7.57
N THR A 92 -1.28 5.50 7.24
CA THR A 92 -2.61 5.03 7.59
C THR A 92 -3.09 4.09 6.50
N VAL A 93 -3.14 2.81 6.81
CA VAL A 93 -3.56 1.80 5.83
C VAL A 93 -5.07 1.68 5.87
N LEU A 94 -5.73 2.16 4.83
CA LEU A 94 -7.19 2.17 4.76
C LEU A 94 -7.73 0.81 4.33
N ASP A 95 -6.99 0.10 3.48
CA ASP A 95 -7.42 -1.18 2.94
C ASP A 95 -6.18 -1.99 2.60
N ARG A 96 -6.19 -3.27 2.96
CA ARG A 96 -5.16 -4.20 2.51
C ARG A 96 -5.81 -5.56 2.37
N SER A 97 -5.57 -6.21 1.24
CA SER A 97 -6.24 -7.48 0.95
C SER A 97 -5.56 -8.67 1.62
N ILE A 98 -4.38 -8.48 2.17
CA ILE A 98 -3.67 -9.57 2.84
C ILE A 98 -3.04 -9.10 4.13
#